data_c6a70f0bbc5fb17af5abb9182b095770
#
_entry.id   c6a70f0bbc5fb17af5abb9182b095770
#
_cell.length_a   1.000
_cell.length_b   1.000
_cell.length_c   1.000
_cell.angle_alpha   90.00
_cell.angle_beta   90.00
_cell.angle_gamma   90.00
#
_symmetry.space_group_name_H-M   'P 1'
#
loop_
_entity.id
_entity.type
_entity.pdbx_description
1 polymer ?
#
loop_
_entity_poly.entity_id
_entity_poly.type
_entity_poly.pdbx_seq_one_letter_code
_entity_poly.pdbx_strand_id
1 'polypeptide(L)'
;HQLMTEAGYVKPGHVVFGTDSHTTTYGCVGAFSTGIGYTEMASILGTGTLWVKVPETIKVVIDGELSANVMSKDVILRLIGDLGADGATYRALEFTGSAVKNMSIASRTTMANMAIEAGAKCALFTPDEKTEEYCCIKLDDFQKSLVGDADAVYLKELHYKAEDFVPVMACPSQVDKIR
;
A
#
# COMPACT_ATOMS: atom_id res chain seq x y z
N HIS A 1 -8.89 9.36 -5.87
CA HIS A 1 -8.64 8.08 -5.19
C HIS A 1 -9.60 7.86 -4.02
N GLN A 2 -9.81 8.86 -3.17
CA GLN A 2 -10.67 8.76 -2.00
C GLN A 2 -12.11 8.36 -2.37
N LEU A 3 -12.73 9.06 -3.30
CA LEU A 3 -14.13 8.86 -3.67
C LEU A 3 -14.44 7.44 -4.16
N MET A 4 -13.51 6.79 -4.83
CA MET A 4 -13.70 5.45 -5.39
C MET A 4 -13.82 4.37 -4.29
N THR A 5 -13.08 4.52 -3.20
CA THR A 5 -13.16 3.62 -2.04
C THR A 5 -14.37 3.94 -1.16
N GLU A 6 -14.61 5.22 -0.84
CA GLU A 6 -15.76 5.65 -0.04
C GLU A 6 -17.12 5.32 -0.68
N ALA A 7 -17.21 5.41 -2.01
CA ALA A 7 -18.43 5.07 -2.74
C ALA A 7 -18.56 3.56 -3.04
N GLY A 8 -17.63 2.71 -2.55
CA GLY A 8 -17.67 1.26 -2.69
C GLY A 8 -17.41 0.74 -4.10
N TYR A 9 -16.85 1.57 -5.01
CA TYR A 9 -16.47 1.11 -6.36
C TYR A 9 -15.23 0.22 -6.33
N VAL A 10 -14.31 0.47 -5.40
CA VAL A 10 -13.12 -0.38 -5.17
C VAL A 10 -13.31 -1.13 -3.86
N LYS A 11 -13.10 -2.44 -3.93
CA LYS A 11 -13.29 -3.38 -2.81
C LYS A 11 -12.06 -4.27 -2.67
N PRO A 12 -11.89 -4.91 -1.50
CA PRO A 12 -10.85 -5.91 -1.30
C PRO A 12 -10.87 -7.00 -2.39
N GLY A 13 -9.70 -7.37 -2.89
CA GLY A 13 -9.53 -8.38 -3.94
C GLY A 13 -9.75 -7.86 -5.37
N HIS A 14 -10.18 -6.62 -5.56
CA HIS A 14 -10.24 -6.04 -6.90
C HIS A 14 -8.85 -5.82 -7.49
N VAL A 15 -8.75 -5.92 -8.81
CA VAL A 15 -7.58 -5.49 -9.60
C VAL A 15 -7.94 -4.19 -10.29
N VAL A 16 -7.22 -3.11 -9.96
CA VAL A 16 -7.54 -1.75 -10.40
C VAL A 16 -6.35 -1.14 -11.15
N PHE A 17 -6.61 -0.71 -12.38
CA PHE A 17 -5.65 0.05 -13.17
C PHE A 17 -6.12 1.48 -13.35
N GLY A 18 -5.23 2.44 -13.20
CA GLY A 18 -5.49 3.85 -13.43
C GLY A 18 -4.33 4.52 -14.15
N THR A 19 -4.58 5.63 -14.81
CA THR A 19 -3.54 6.41 -15.50
C THR A 19 -2.78 7.36 -14.59
N ASP A 20 -3.15 7.40 -13.32
CA ASP A 20 -2.45 8.12 -12.28
C ASP A 20 -1.46 7.20 -11.55
N SER A 21 -0.24 7.67 -11.30
CA SER A 21 0.80 6.89 -10.62
C SER A 21 0.40 6.49 -9.21
N HIS A 22 -0.37 7.35 -8.50
CA HIS A 22 -0.86 7.10 -7.14
C HIS A 22 -2.11 6.19 -7.10
N THR A 23 -2.43 5.48 -8.19
CA THR A 23 -3.45 4.42 -8.17
C THR A 23 -3.14 3.33 -7.14
N THR A 24 -1.88 3.19 -6.71
CA THR A 24 -1.46 2.36 -5.57
C THR A 24 -2.29 2.58 -4.31
N THR A 25 -2.91 3.75 -4.15
CA THR A 25 -3.73 4.16 -3.00
C THR A 25 -4.79 3.14 -2.61
N TYR A 26 -5.42 2.46 -3.58
CA TYR A 26 -6.51 1.51 -3.29
C TYR A 26 -6.06 0.23 -2.60
N GLY A 27 -4.76 -0.01 -2.50
CA GLY A 27 -4.23 -1.09 -1.67
C GLY A 27 -4.52 -0.92 -0.18
N CYS A 28 -4.88 0.29 0.26
CA CYS A 28 -5.31 0.59 1.63
C CYS A 28 -6.53 -0.24 2.08
N VAL A 29 -7.35 -0.70 1.15
CA VAL A 29 -8.51 -1.58 1.37
C VAL A 29 -8.28 -3.01 0.87
N GLY A 30 -7.04 -3.37 0.51
CA GLY A 30 -6.72 -4.72 0.04
C GLY A 30 -7.03 -4.98 -1.44
N ALA A 31 -7.08 -3.95 -2.28
CA ALA A 31 -7.14 -4.08 -3.72
C ALA A 31 -5.73 -4.09 -4.33
N PHE A 32 -5.45 -4.98 -5.29
CA PHE A 32 -4.27 -4.85 -6.12
C PHE A 32 -4.47 -3.67 -7.07
N SER A 33 -3.72 -2.61 -6.87
CA SER A 33 -3.94 -1.37 -7.62
C SER A 33 -2.63 -0.73 -8.06
N THR A 34 -2.58 -0.29 -9.32
CA THR A 34 -1.35 0.25 -9.89
C THR A 34 -1.60 1.25 -11.00
N GLY A 35 -0.68 2.22 -11.11
CA GLY A 35 -0.63 3.14 -12.25
C GLY A 35 -0.10 2.46 -13.51
N ILE A 36 -0.69 2.82 -14.65
CA ILE A 36 -0.30 2.38 -15.99
C ILE A 36 -0.26 3.55 -16.96
N GLY A 37 0.41 3.38 -18.08
CA GLY A 37 0.46 4.37 -19.14
C GLY A 37 -0.86 4.46 -19.94
N TYR A 38 -0.99 5.52 -20.70
CA TYR A 38 -2.21 5.75 -21.53
C TYR A 38 -2.38 4.68 -22.61
N THR A 39 -1.27 4.15 -23.17
CA THR A 39 -1.31 3.08 -24.18
C THR A 39 -1.84 1.78 -23.58
N GLU A 40 -1.41 1.42 -22.38
CA GLU A 40 -1.93 0.26 -21.65
C GLU A 40 -3.42 0.46 -21.31
N MET A 41 -3.80 1.67 -20.89
CA MET A 41 -5.22 1.97 -20.66
C MET A 41 -6.05 1.86 -21.93
N ALA A 42 -5.54 2.34 -23.07
CA ALA A 42 -6.23 2.18 -24.37
C ALA A 42 -6.39 0.68 -24.73
N SER A 43 -5.40 -0.16 -24.43
CA SER A 43 -5.50 -1.62 -24.59
C SER A 43 -6.60 -2.21 -23.73
N ILE A 44 -6.69 -1.85 -22.45
CA ILE A 44 -7.74 -2.31 -21.55
C ILE A 44 -9.12 -1.90 -22.08
N LEU A 45 -9.30 -0.66 -22.48
CA LEU A 45 -10.59 -0.15 -23.00
C LEU A 45 -10.98 -0.83 -24.32
N GLY A 46 -10.01 -1.23 -25.14
CA GLY A 46 -10.27 -1.88 -26.43
C GLY A 46 -10.45 -3.39 -26.34
N THR A 47 -9.74 -4.06 -25.43
CA THR A 47 -9.67 -5.54 -25.36
C THR A 47 -10.18 -6.14 -24.07
N GLY A 48 -10.36 -5.33 -23.03
CA GLY A 48 -10.68 -5.80 -21.67
C GLY A 48 -9.51 -6.46 -20.94
N THR A 49 -8.29 -6.46 -21.52
CA THR A 49 -7.15 -7.22 -20.98
C THR A 49 -5.87 -6.37 -20.93
N LEU A 50 -5.01 -6.72 -19.98
CA LEU A 50 -3.65 -6.20 -19.87
C LEU A 50 -2.71 -7.31 -19.41
N TRP A 51 -1.57 -7.42 -20.05
CA TRP A 51 -0.48 -8.28 -19.59
C TRP A 51 0.25 -7.61 -18.41
N VAL A 52 0.42 -8.34 -17.32
CA VAL A 52 1.12 -7.87 -16.12
C VAL A 52 2.06 -8.95 -15.62
N LYS A 53 3.30 -8.59 -15.33
CA LYS A 53 4.19 -9.45 -14.55
C LYS A 53 3.81 -9.34 -13.08
N VAL A 54 3.59 -10.47 -12.40
CA VAL A 54 3.35 -10.48 -10.96
C VAL A 54 4.60 -9.93 -10.23
N PRO A 55 4.48 -8.86 -9.44
CA PRO A 55 5.62 -8.30 -8.73
C PRO A 55 6.04 -9.21 -7.56
N GLU A 56 7.34 -9.28 -7.30
CA GLU A 56 7.85 -9.84 -6.05
C GLU A 56 7.46 -8.91 -4.88
N THR A 57 7.27 -9.47 -3.71
CA THR A 57 6.78 -8.73 -2.54
C THR A 57 7.89 -8.44 -1.53
N ILE A 58 7.95 -7.20 -1.05
CA ILE A 58 8.68 -6.80 0.14
C ILE A 58 7.67 -6.72 1.28
N LYS A 59 7.87 -7.55 2.31
CA LYS A 59 7.04 -7.53 3.51
C LYS A 59 7.56 -6.50 4.50
N VAL A 60 6.67 -5.67 5.01
CA VAL A 60 6.96 -4.63 6.00
C VAL A 60 6.16 -4.92 7.27
N VAL A 61 6.83 -5.38 8.29
CA VAL A 61 6.24 -5.70 9.60
C VAL A 61 6.48 -4.53 10.54
N ILE A 62 5.42 -3.96 11.09
CA ILE A 62 5.50 -2.87 12.07
C ILE A 62 4.73 -3.30 13.31
N ASP A 63 5.44 -3.64 14.37
CA ASP A 63 4.86 -4.08 15.63
C ASP A 63 5.01 -3.01 16.72
N GLY A 64 4.12 -3.05 17.71
CA GLY A 64 4.09 -2.12 18.84
C GLY A 64 3.03 -1.04 18.66
N GLU A 65 3.25 0.12 19.25
CA GLU A 65 2.34 1.26 19.24
C GLU A 65 3.07 2.55 18.86
N LEU A 66 2.54 3.28 17.89
CA LEU A 66 3.12 4.56 17.45
C LEU A 66 2.97 5.61 18.57
N SER A 67 4.03 6.39 18.79
CA SER A 67 3.98 7.53 19.70
C SER A 67 2.96 8.57 19.26
N ALA A 68 2.35 9.30 20.20
CA ALA A 68 1.24 10.22 19.94
C ALA A 68 1.52 11.31 18.89
N ASN A 69 2.78 11.66 18.67
CA ASN A 69 3.18 12.69 17.71
C ASN A 69 3.65 12.14 16.36
N VAL A 70 3.58 10.81 16.15
CA VAL A 70 4.00 10.13 14.93
C VAL A 70 2.79 9.81 14.08
N MET A 71 2.81 10.25 12.84
CA MET A 71 1.77 9.99 11.85
C MET A 71 2.20 8.90 10.87
N SER A 72 1.23 8.30 10.19
CA SER A 72 1.51 7.33 9.11
C SER A 72 2.41 7.89 8.01
N LYS A 73 2.39 9.22 7.81
CA LYS A 73 3.31 9.90 6.90
C LYS A 73 4.77 9.79 7.36
N ASP A 74 5.04 9.90 8.65
CA ASP A 74 6.39 9.72 9.19
C ASP A 74 6.87 8.28 8.97
N VAL A 75 5.97 7.31 9.16
CA VAL A 75 6.25 5.89 8.96
C VAL A 75 6.64 5.61 7.51
N ILE A 76 5.84 6.06 6.55
CA ILE A 76 6.13 5.81 5.13
C ILE A 76 7.35 6.59 4.64
N LEU A 77 7.57 7.81 5.10
CA LEU A 77 8.78 8.57 4.79
C LEU A 77 10.03 7.88 5.32
N ARG A 78 9.99 7.34 6.54
CA ARG A 78 11.09 6.55 7.08
C ARG A 78 11.38 5.32 6.23
N LEU A 79 10.34 4.59 5.83
CA LEU A 79 10.48 3.42 4.95
C LEU A 79 11.10 3.80 3.59
N ILE A 80 10.66 4.91 2.98
CA ILE A 80 11.22 5.42 1.73
C ILE A 80 12.71 5.79 1.93
N GLY A 81 13.05 6.42 3.05
CA GLY A 81 14.44 6.73 3.39
C GLY A 81 15.32 5.48 3.54
N ASP A 82 14.78 4.40 4.11
CA ASP A 82 15.51 3.14 4.30
C ASP A 82 15.60 2.30 3.01
N LEU A 83 14.62 2.39 2.12
CA LEU A 83 14.59 1.68 0.83
C LEU A 83 15.32 2.44 -0.28
N GLY A 84 15.25 3.77 -0.26
CA GLY A 84 15.58 4.64 -1.40
C GLY A 84 14.37 4.87 -2.31
N ALA A 85 14.43 5.91 -3.14
CA ALA A 85 13.36 6.30 -4.06
C ALA A 85 13.07 5.25 -5.17
N ASP A 86 13.98 4.30 -5.39
CA ASP A 86 13.87 3.22 -6.38
C ASP A 86 13.91 1.82 -5.74
N GLY A 87 14.02 1.73 -4.41
CA GLY A 87 14.25 0.48 -3.69
C GLY A 87 13.12 -0.54 -3.78
N ALA A 88 11.91 -0.11 -4.13
CA ALA A 88 10.76 -0.98 -4.38
C ALA A 88 10.34 -0.99 -5.87
N THR A 89 11.21 -0.58 -6.79
CA THR A 89 10.87 -0.52 -8.21
C THR A 89 10.35 -1.87 -8.72
N TYR A 90 9.13 -1.84 -9.26
CA TYR A 90 8.38 -3.00 -9.70
C TYR A 90 8.19 -4.09 -8.63
N ARG A 91 8.06 -3.70 -7.37
CA ARG A 91 7.76 -4.60 -6.24
C ARG A 91 6.40 -4.26 -5.62
N ALA A 92 5.80 -5.24 -4.98
CA ALA A 92 4.68 -5.00 -4.07
C ALA A 92 5.23 -4.71 -2.67
N LEU A 93 4.61 -3.78 -1.94
CA LEU A 93 4.81 -3.62 -0.51
C LEU A 93 3.62 -4.25 0.22
N GLU A 94 3.86 -5.16 1.14
CA GLU A 94 2.84 -5.75 2.01
C GLU A 94 3.05 -5.27 3.43
N PHE A 95 2.09 -4.53 3.96
CA PHE A 95 2.16 -3.97 5.31
C PHE A 95 1.41 -4.84 6.31
N THR A 96 2.08 -5.24 7.38
CA THR A 96 1.54 -6.11 8.43
C THR A 96 2.12 -5.75 9.80
N GLY A 97 1.65 -6.41 10.84
CA GLY A 97 2.06 -6.17 12.21
C GLY A 97 0.98 -5.47 13.03
N SER A 98 1.19 -5.45 14.37
CA SER A 98 0.19 -4.95 15.32
C SER A 98 -0.06 -3.45 15.16
N ALA A 99 0.97 -2.64 14.90
CA ALA A 99 0.81 -1.21 14.65
C ALA A 99 0.00 -0.95 13.38
N VAL A 100 0.27 -1.68 12.28
CA VAL A 100 -0.47 -1.56 11.02
C VAL A 100 -1.94 -1.93 11.19
N LYS A 101 -2.23 -3.02 11.93
CA LYS A 101 -3.60 -3.44 12.25
C LYS A 101 -4.36 -2.37 13.02
N ASN A 102 -3.68 -1.64 13.88
CA ASN A 102 -4.28 -0.56 14.67
C ASN A 102 -4.50 0.73 13.88
N MET A 103 -3.86 0.92 12.72
CA MET A 103 -4.03 2.10 11.87
C MET A 103 -5.46 2.27 11.36
N SER A 104 -5.90 3.52 11.27
CA SER A 104 -7.13 3.90 10.55
C SER A 104 -6.98 3.67 9.05
N ILE A 105 -8.10 3.60 8.32
CA ILE A 105 -8.05 3.54 6.85
C ILE A 105 -7.38 4.78 6.26
N ALA A 106 -7.58 5.97 6.83
CA ALA A 106 -6.88 7.20 6.42
C ALA A 106 -5.35 7.07 6.53
N SER A 107 -4.85 6.44 7.61
CA SER A 107 -3.42 6.16 7.77
C SER A 107 -2.92 5.15 6.73
N ARG A 108 -3.65 4.06 6.49
CA ARG A 108 -3.33 3.08 5.44
C ARG A 108 -3.35 3.71 4.05
N THR A 109 -4.31 4.60 3.78
CA THR A 109 -4.41 5.36 2.53
C THR A 109 -3.17 6.21 2.30
N THR A 110 -2.68 6.92 3.32
CA THR A 110 -1.45 7.72 3.23
C THR A 110 -0.25 6.85 2.87
N MET A 111 -0.09 5.71 3.53
CA MET A 111 1.03 4.81 3.27
C MET A 111 0.93 4.13 1.89
N ALA A 112 -0.26 3.67 1.49
CA ALA A 112 -0.48 3.08 0.18
C ALA A 112 -0.26 4.09 -0.96
N ASN A 113 -0.71 5.33 -0.76
CA ASN A 113 -0.52 6.42 -1.71
C ASN A 113 0.98 6.70 -1.93
N MET A 114 1.74 6.85 -0.85
CA MET A 114 3.15 7.22 -0.92
C MET A 114 4.10 6.05 -1.26
N ALA A 115 3.62 4.83 -1.36
CA ALA A 115 4.43 3.68 -1.76
C ALA A 115 5.07 3.85 -3.15
N ILE A 116 4.43 4.60 -4.04
CA ILE A 116 4.98 4.91 -5.37
C ILE A 116 6.27 5.73 -5.28
N GLU A 117 6.48 6.50 -4.22
CA GLU A 117 7.70 7.29 -4.01
C GLU A 117 8.94 6.42 -3.75
N ALA A 118 8.76 5.14 -3.39
CA ALA A 118 9.81 4.13 -3.38
C ALA A 118 9.86 3.30 -4.68
N GLY A 119 9.07 3.65 -5.70
CA GLY A 119 8.96 2.91 -6.96
C GLY A 119 8.03 1.70 -6.90
N ALA A 120 7.26 1.51 -5.82
CA ALA A 120 6.41 0.34 -5.66
C ALA A 120 5.30 0.27 -6.72
N LYS A 121 5.03 -0.95 -7.19
CA LYS A 121 3.96 -1.24 -8.14
C LYS A 121 2.59 -1.22 -7.46
N CYS A 122 2.51 -1.70 -6.24
CA CYS A 122 1.33 -1.62 -5.38
C CYS A 122 1.73 -1.67 -3.90
N ALA A 123 0.81 -1.31 -3.03
CA ALA A 123 0.95 -1.43 -1.58
C ALA A 123 -0.31 -2.11 -1.04
N LEU A 124 -0.16 -3.11 -0.21
CA LEU A 124 -1.26 -3.97 0.22
C LEU A 124 -1.39 -3.96 1.74
N PHE A 125 -2.62 -3.85 2.18
CA PHE A 125 -3.04 -4.01 3.57
C PHE A 125 -4.08 -5.13 3.63
N THR A 126 -3.98 -5.98 4.65
CA THR A 126 -4.99 -7.01 4.90
C THR A 126 -6.33 -6.35 5.23
N PRO A 127 -7.41 -6.70 4.52
CA PRO A 127 -8.75 -6.23 4.85
C PRO A 127 -9.20 -6.71 6.25
N ASP A 128 -9.87 -5.85 6.99
CA ASP A 128 -10.37 -6.12 8.34
C ASP A 128 -11.70 -5.40 8.61
N GLU A 129 -12.15 -5.39 9.86
CA GLU A 129 -13.39 -4.74 10.28
C GLU A 129 -13.42 -3.23 9.96
N LYS A 130 -12.27 -2.55 9.99
CA LYS A 130 -12.16 -1.13 9.59
C LYS A 130 -12.40 -0.96 8.10
N THR A 131 -11.96 -1.94 7.29
CA THR A 131 -12.24 -1.97 5.85
C THR A 131 -13.73 -2.19 5.58
N GLU A 132 -14.39 -3.09 6.33
CA GLU A 132 -15.85 -3.29 6.25
C GLU A 132 -16.62 -1.99 6.52
N GLU A 133 -16.27 -1.32 7.61
CA GLU A 133 -16.90 -0.07 8.02
C GLU A 133 -16.71 1.03 6.97
N TYR A 134 -15.47 1.22 6.53
CA TYR A 134 -15.12 2.28 5.59
C TYR A 134 -15.73 2.10 4.20
N CYS A 135 -15.74 0.88 3.68
CA CYS A 135 -16.32 0.56 2.36
C CYS A 135 -17.83 0.28 2.42
N CYS A 136 -18.45 0.30 3.60
CA CYS A 136 -19.86 -0.08 3.82
C CYS A 136 -20.19 -1.46 3.24
N ILE A 137 -19.34 -2.45 3.45
CA ILE A 137 -19.48 -3.84 2.97
C ILE A 137 -19.37 -4.83 4.12
N LYS A 138 -19.70 -6.09 3.84
CA LYS A 138 -19.27 -7.23 4.64
C LYS A 138 -18.27 -8.05 3.83
N LEU A 139 -17.14 -8.39 4.44
CA LEU A 139 -16.12 -9.21 3.80
C LEU A 139 -16.63 -10.65 3.66
N ASP A 140 -16.55 -11.17 2.46
CA ASP A 140 -16.77 -12.60 2.19
C ASP A 140 -15.52 -13.44 2.56
N ASP A 141 -15.63 -14.77 2.42
CA ASP A 141 -14.54 -15.67 2.81
C ASP A 141 -13.29 -15.49 1.94
N PHE A 142 -13.45 -15.16 0.65
CA PHE A 142 -12.32 -14.83 -0.22
C PHE A 142 -11.63 -13.55 0.22
N GLN A 143 -12.37 -12.51 0.49
CA GLN A 143 -11.81 -11.22 0.93
C GLN A 143 -11.10 -11.34 2.29
N LYS A 144 -11.60 -12.18 3.20
CA LYS A 144 -10.94 -12.49 4.48
C LYS A 144 -9.66 -13.31 4.32
N SER A 145 -9.54 -14.08 3.23
CA SER A 145 -8.34 -14.86 2.92
C SER A 145 -7.23 -14.07 2.24
N LEU A 146 -7.43 -12.76 1.97
CA LEU A 146 -6.42 -11.90 1.36
C LEU A 146 -5.31 -11.53 2.34
N VAL A 147 -4.55 -12.55 2.74
CA VAL A 147 -3.36 -12.46 3.59
C VAL A 147 -2.25 -13.27 2.93
N GLY A 148 -1.00 -12.96 3.23
CA GLY A 148 0.11 -13.79 2.77
C GLY A 148 0.01 -15.21 3.32
N ASP A 149 0.22 -16.21 2.46
CA ASP A 149 0.25 -17.61 2.88
C ASP A 149 1.35 -17.85 3.92
N ALA A 150 1.17 -18.89 4.75
CA ALA A 150 2.15 -19.20 5.82
C ALA A 150 3.55 -19.58 5.27
N ASP A 151 3.60 -20.07 4.04
CA ASP A 151 4.81 -20.45 3.30
C ASP A 151 5.17 -19.46 2.17
N ALA A 152 4.57 -18.25 2.19
CA ALA A 152 4.86 -17.21 1.21
C ALA A 152 6.34 -16.84 1.23
N VAL A 153 6.94 -16.74 0.05
CA VAL A 153 8.34 -16.33 -0.12
C VAL A 153 8.38 -14.86 -0.48
N TYR A 154 9.02 -14.08 0.38
CA TYR A 154 9.22 -12.66 0.19
C TYR A 154 10.61 -12.36 -0.37
N LEU A 155 10.72 -11.36 -1.25
CA LEU A 155 12.02 -10.86 -1.72
C LEU A 155 12.86 -10.34 -0.56
N LYS A 156 12.20 -9.65 0.37
CA LYS A 156 12.80 -9.05 1.57
C LYS A 156 11.75 -8.90 2.65
N GLU A 157 12.13 -9.06 3.90
CA GLU A 157 11.33 -8.70 5.05
C GLU A 157 12.00 -7.57 5.82
N LEU A 158 11.24 -6.53 6.15
CA LEU A 158 11.66 -5.39 6.96
C LEU A 158 10.84 -5.39 8.24
N HIS A 159 11.54 -5.33 9.37
CA HIS A 159 10.92 -5.34 10.69
C HIS A 159 11.21 -4.04 11.42
N TYR A 160 10.15 -3.37 11.86
CA TYR A 160 10.21 -2.13 12.62
C TYR A 160 9.47 -2.27 13.94
N LYS A 161 9.99 -1.59 14.95
CA LYS A 161 9.24 -1.33 16.18
C LYS A 161 8.57 0.04 16.05
N ALA A 162 7.29 0.10 16.34
CA ALA A 162 6.51 1.33 16.17
C ALA A 162 7.04 2.47 17.06
N GLU A 163 7.61 2.13 18.22
CA GLU A 163 8.19 3.07 19.17
C GLU A 163 9.47 3.76 18.65
N ASP A 164 10.14 3.17 17.65
CA ASP A 164 11.38 3.73 17.08
C ASP A 164 11.09 4.81 16.00
N PHE A 165 9.83 4.97 15.61
CA PHE A 165 9.46 6.05 14.68
C PHE A 165 9.39 7.39 15.39
N VAL A 166 9.93 8.40 14.73
CA VAL A 166 9.90 9.80 15.17
C VAL A 166 9.36 10.67 14.03
N PRO A 167 8.82 11.86 14.32
CA PRO A 167 8.45 12.80 13.28
C PRO A 167 9.63 13.10 12.38
N VAL A 168 9.43 13.04 11.07
CA VAL A 168 10.47 13.24 10.05
C VAL A 168 9.99 14.16 8.93
N MET A 169 10.92 14.75 8.21
CA MET A 169 10.63 15.48 6.99
C MET A 169 11.52 15.02 5.83
N ALA A 170 10.98 15.03 4.63
CA ALA A 170 11.76 14.86 3.42
C ALA A 170 12.45 16.19 3.08
N CYS A 171 13.76 16.12 2.86
CA CYS A 171 14.54 17.30 2.47
C CYS A 171 14.52 17.50 0.95
N PRO A 172 14.51 18.74 0.45
CA PRO A 172 14.69 19.01 -0.96
C PRO A 172 16.05 18.45 -1.43
N SER A 173 16.11 17.89 -2.59
CA SER A 173 15.20 17.69 -3.70
C SER A 173 14.87 16.20 -3.91
N GLN A 174 15.02 15.35 -2.91
CA GLN A 174 14.81 13.90 -2.99
C GLN A 174 13.96 13.44 -1.82
N VAL A 175 12.92 12.65 -2.11
CA VAL A 175 11.96 12.18 -1.11
C VAL A 175 12.56 11.19 -0.09
N ASP A 176 13.62 10.48 -0.48
CA ASP A 176 14.36 9.52 0.36
C ASP A 176 15.41 10.18 1.28
N LYS A 177 15.66 11.48 1.12
CA LYS A 177 16.50 12.25 2.05
C LYS A 177 15.65 12.74 3.22
N ILE A 178 15.51 11.90 4.23
CA ILE A 178 14.76 12.23 5.45
C ILE A 178 15.65 12.76 6.57
N ARG A 179 15.08 13.63 7.40
CA ARG A 179 15.68 14.13 8.66
C ARG A 179 14.62 14.24 9.73
#